data_a153b08649453679e093c961ec843804
#
_entry.id   a153b08649453679e093c961ec843804
#
_cell.length_a   1.000
_cell.length_b   1.000
_cell.length_c   1.000
_cell.angle_alpha   90.00
_cell.angle_beta   90.00
_cell.angle_gamma   90.00
#
_symmetry.space_group_name_H-M   'P 1'
#
loop_
_entity.id
_entity.type
_entity.pdbx_description
1 polymer ?
#
loop_
_entity_poly.entity_id
_entity_poly.type
_entity_poly.pdbx_seq_one_letter_code
_entity_poly.pdbx_strand_id
1 'polypeptide(L)'
;MIDREAAVRLVEEQLTRDYRTWLATDPDAMRMAVVRVREHELVWIVSWQSEEFVRTRRPERMLVGNGPYLVDRVDGSLHQVGVVSAKSGAWEADYRARIRGLPVRTAVDDLHDGIRAVAVARGRVHAVLTLRRRLPGLTPAEAVRYVGALLDGDLPGRLLAAATAALVTPVDPVSAVQTIRPGGGGRREETAREIAVQQRAHV
;
A
#
# COMPACT_ATOMS: atom_id res chain seq x y z
N MET A 1 19.66 -7.67 -9.30
CA MET A 1 19.00 -6.43 -8.83
C MET A 1 18.69 -5.58 -10.05
N ILE A 2 17.46 -5.09 -10.16
CA ILE A 2 16.98 -4.30 -11.31
C ILE A 2 17.56 -2.88 -11.19
N ASP A 3 18.17 -2.39 -12.26
CA ASP A 3 18.64 -1.02 -12.36
C ASP A 3 17.52 -0.05 -12.80
N ARG A 4 17.83 1.24 -12.78
CA ARG A 4 16.89 2.31 -13.13
C ARG A 4 16.38 2.21 -14.56
N GLU A 5 17.27 1.91 -15.49
CA GLU A 5 16.98 1.81 -16.93
C GLU A 5 16.09 0.60 -17.22
N ALA A 6 16.34 -0.53 -16.60
CA ALA A 6 15.48 -1.71 -16.69
C ALA A 6 14.08 -1.44 -16.12
N ALA A 7 14.00 -0.74 -14.98
CA ALA A 7 12.71 -0.36 -14.40
C ALA A 7 11.89 0.56 -15.32
N VAL A 8 12.55 1.52 -15.99
CA VAL A 8 11.89 2.39 -16.98
C VAL A 8 11.37 1.57 -18.15
N ARG A 9 12.19 0.70 -18.75
CA ARG A 9 11.77 -0.16 -19.87
C ARG A 9 10.55 -1.01 -19.51
N LEU A 10 10.55 -1.64 -18.35
CA LEU A 10 9.41 -2.47 -17.87
C LEU A 10 8.11 -1.66 -17.79
N VAL A 11 8.18 -0.42 -17.29
CA VAL A 11 6.99 0.45 -17.21
C VAL A 11 6.58 0.95 -18.61
N GLU A 12 7.49 1.33 -19.49
CA GLU A 12 7.19 1.75 -20.85
C GLU A 12 6.52 0.63 -21.67
N GLU A 13 7.00 -0.60 -21.52
CA GLU A 13 6.36 -1.78 -22.11
C GLU A 13 4.94 -1.98 -21.57
N GLN A 14 4.74 -1.77 -20.26
CA GLN A 14 3.42 -1.87 -19.65
C GLN A 14 2.48 -0.76 -20.15
N LEU A 15 2.94 0.49 -20.18
CA LEU A 15 2.18 1.62 -20.70
C LEU A 15 1.80 1.41 -22.19
N THR A 16 2.68 0.80 -22.96
CA THR A 16 2.41 0.43 -24.35
C THR A 16 1.33 -0.65 -24.47
N ARG A 17 1.36 -1.65 -23.58
CA ARG A 17 0.30 -2.68 -23.50
C ARG A 17 -1.05 -2.07 -23.12
N ASP A 18 -1.04 -1.22 -22.10
CA ASP A 18 -2.25 -0.54 -21.62
C ASP A 18 -2.86 0.35 -22.73
N TYR A 19 -2.04 1.13 -23.42
CA TYR A 19 -2.47 1.94 -24.54
C TYR A 19 -3.14 1.11 -25.65
N ARG A 20 -2.57 -0.03 -26.04
CA ARG A 20 -3.17 -0.92 -27.05
C ARG A 20 -4.54 -1.45 -26.61
N THR A 21 -4.69 -1.77 -25.32
CA THR A 21 -5.95 -2.24 -24.74
C THR A 21 -7.00 -1.11 -24.74
N TRP A 22 -6.61 0.11 -24.35
CA TRP A 22 -7.52 1.26 -24.36
C TRP A 22 -7.93 1.68 -25.77
N LEU A 23 -6.99 1.67 -26.72
CA LEU A 23 -7.27 2.01 -28.11
C LEU A 23 -8.32 1.08 -28.76
N ALA A 24 -8.43 -0.16 -28.30
CA ALA A 24 -9.43 -1.11 -28.77
C ALA A 24 -10.87 -0.73 -28.36
N THR A 25 -11.02 0.05 -27.27
CA THR A 25 -12.32 0.47 -26.72
C THR A 25 -12.57 1.97 -26.81
N ASP A 26 -11.51 2.77 -26.94
CA ASP A 26 -11.57 4.24 -27.03
C ASP A 26 -10.58 4.72 -28.12
N PRO A 27 -11.09 5.15 -29.28
CA PRO A 27 -10.25 5.67 -30.37
C PRO A 27 -9.44 6.93 -29.98
N ASP A 28 -9.90 7.67 -28.97
CA ASP A 28 -9.24 8.87 -28.45
C ASP A 28 -8.25 8.57 -27.31
N ALA A 29 -7.94 7.29 -27.09
CA ALA A 29 -6.99 6.87 -26.06
C ALA A 29 -5.64 7.60 -26.20
N MET A 30 -5.17 8.16 -25.09
CA MET A 30 -3.90 8.91 -25.06
C MET A 30 -2.70 7.98 -24.82
N ARG A 31 -1.61 8.24 -25.51
CA ARG A 31 -0.32 7.61 -25.19
C ARG A 31 0.22 8.16 -23.87
N MET A 32 0.93 7.31 -23.16
CA MET A 32 1.52 7.61 -21.87
C MET A 32 3.04 7.59 -21.94
N ALA A 33 3.68 8.46 -21.16
CA ALA A 33 5.13 8.54 -21.05
C ALA A 33 5.58 8.54 -19.59
N VAL A 34 6.72 7.96 -19.30
CA VAL A 34 7.39 8.04 -18.01
C VAL A 34 7.89 9.48 -17.81
N VAL A 35 7.60 10.07 -16.64
CA VAL A 35 7.99 11.45 -16.35
C VAL A 35 8.97 11.58 -15.19
N ARG A 36 8.97 10.62 -14.27
CA ARG A 36 9.84 10.65 -13.11
C ARG A 36 10.12 9.25 -12.59
N VAL A 37 11.37 9.01 -12.23
CA VAL A 37 11.79 7.79 -11.54
C VAL A 37 12.44 8.17 -10.23
N ARG A 38 12.00 7.56 -9.14
CA ARG A 38 12.55 7.74 -7.81
C ARG A 38 12.97 6.39 -7.24
N GLU A 39 14.16 6.37 -6.68
CA GLU A 39 14.66 5.19 -5.99
C GLU A 39 14.03 5.08 -4.60
N HIS A 40 13.70 3.86 -4.22
CA HIS A 40 13.31 3.44 -2.89
C HIS A 40 14.04 2.14 -2.54
N GLU A 41 14.23 1.83 -1.27
CA GLU A 41 14.99 0.62 -0.89
C GLU A 41 14.44 -0.69 -1.47
N LEU A 42 13.11 -0.79 -1.63
CA LEU A 42 12.42 -1.99 -2.11
C LEU A 42 12.11 -1.94 -3.60
N VAL A 43 11.84 -0.76 -4.13
CA VAL A 43 11.27 -0.58 -5.48
C VAL A 43 11.83 0.65 -6.18
N TRP A 44 11.70 0.69 -7.51
CA TRP A 44 11.70 1.91 -8.29
C TRP A 44 10.28 2.45 -8.38
N ILE A 45 10.07 3.71 -7.97
CA ILE A 45 8.77 4.40 -8.07
C ILE A 45 8.77 5.18 -9.37
N VAL A 46 7.95 4.75 -10.34
CA VAL A 46 7.92 5.28 -11.69
C VAL A 46 6.61 6.01 -11.93
N SER A 47 6.68 7.33 -12.00
CA SER A 47 5.52 8.19 -12.31
C SER A 47 5.39 8.38 -13.81
N TRP A 48 4.17 8.46 -14.29
CA TRP A 48 3.83 8.57 -15.70
C TRP A 48 2.71 9.59 -15.92
N GLN A 49 2.59 10.07 -17.16
CA GLN A 49 1.62 11.09 -17.55
C GLN A 49 1.26 10.92 -19.04
N SER A 50 0.23 11.61 -19.54
CA SER A 50 -0.01 11.61 -20.98
C SER A 50 1.18 12.21 -21.73
N GLU A 51 1.55 11.61 -22.85
CA GLU A 51 2.64 12.08 -23.72
C GLU A 51 2.36 13.50 -24.20
N GLU A 52 1.11 13.79 -24.52
CA GLU A 52 0.71 15.11 -24.99
C GLU A 52 0.88 16.19 -23.92
N PHE A 53 0.51 15.92 -22.64
CA PHE A 53 0.77 16.86 -21.54
C PHE A 53 2.28 17.05 -21.33
N VAL A 54 3.06 15.98 -21.40
CA VAL A 54 4.53 16.08 -21.25
C VAL A 54 5.11 17.03 -22.29
N ARG A 55 4.63 16.94 -23.54
CA ARG A 55 5.11 17.74 -24.68
C ARG A 55 4.56 19.15 -24.67
N THR A 56 3.26 19.34 -24.38
CA THR A 56 2.56 20.63 -24.62
C THR A 56 2.31 21.44 -23.34
N ARG A 57 2.33 20.78 -22.18
CA ARG A 57 1.96 21.36 -20.87
C ARG A 57 0.53 21.87 -20.79
N ARG A 58 -0.34 21.45 -21.68
CA ARG A 58 -1.76 21.80 -21.66
C ARG A 58 -2.46 21.11 -20.51
N PRO A 59 -3.10 21.84 -19.56
CA PRO A 59 -3.73 21.22 -18.38
C PRO A 59 -4.85 20.24 -18.72
N GLU A 60 -5.59 20.47 -19.81
CA GLU A 60 -6.67 19.61 -20.29
C GLU A 60 -6.20 18.23 -20.75
N ARG A 61 -4.89 18.05 -20.94
CA ARG A 61 -4.26 16.78 -21.30
C ARG A 61 -3.54 16.11 -20.13
N MET A 62 -3.60 16.74 -18.95
CA MET A 62 -3.02 16.18 -17.74
C MET A 62 -3.90 15.08 -17.17
N LEU A 63 -3.31 13.93 -16.90
CA LEU A 63 -3.97 12.87 -16.13
C LEU A 63 -3.98 13.22 -14.66
N VAL A 64 -5.12 13.07 -14.03
CA VAL A 64 -5.31 13.34 -12.60
C VAL A 64 -5.71 12.04 -11.90
N GLY A 65 -5.13 11.79 -10.72
CA GLY A 65 -5.48 10.61 -9.93
C GLY A 65 -4.70 9.34 -10.28
N ASN A 66 -3.89 9.35 -11.34
CA ASN A 66 -3.06 8.20 -11.68
C ASN A 66 -1.92 8.01 -10.66
N GLY A 67 -1.88 6.84 -10.05
CA GLY A 67 -0.78 6.44 -9.16
C GLY A 67 0.44 5.94 -9.94
N PRO A 68 1.62 5.90 -9.30
CA PRO A 68 2.84 5.42 -9.93
C PRO A 68 2.83 3.89 -10.07
N TYR A 69 3.68 3.39 -10.96
CA TYR A 69 4.14 2.01 -10.93
C TYR A 69 5.25 1.83 -9.91
N LEU A 70 5.26 0.67 -9.27
CA LEU A 70 6.34 0.19 -8.42
C LEU A 70 6.99 -1.00 -9.12
N VAL A 71 8.28 -0.91 -9.38
CA VAL A 71 9.07 -2.01 -9.95
C VAL A 71 9.95 -2.59 -8.86
N ASP A 72 9.75 -3.86 -8.52
CA ASP A 72 10.56 -4.54 -7.49
C ASP A 72 12.04 -4.56 -7.89
N ARG A 73 12.92 -4.17 -6.98
CA ARG A 73 14.36 -4.07 -7.26
C ARG A 73 15.06 -5.42 -7.32
N VAL A 74 14.44 -6.47 -6.81
CA VAL A 74 15.05 -7.81 -6.78
C VAL A 74 14.69 -8.60 -8.02
N ASP A 75 13.39 -8.69 -8.35
CA ASP A 75 12.88 -9.55 -9.40
C ASP A 75 12.25 -8.82 -10.60
N GLY A 76 12.09 -7.49 -10.52
CA GLY A 76 11.48 -6.69 -11.57
C GLY A 76 9.96 -6.83 -11.67
N SER A 77 9.31 -7.47 -10.72
CA SER A 77 7.85 -7.58 -10.70
C SER A 77 7.21 -6.20 -10.66
N LEU A 78 6.13 -6.03 -11.42
CA LEU A 78 5.46 -4.76 -11.61
C LEU A 78 4.21 -4.68 -10.75
N HIS A 79 4.08 -3.59 -10.01
CA HIS A 79 2.94 -3.32 -9.15
C HIS A 79 2.42 -1.90 -9.39
N GLN A 80 1.20 -1.63 -8.97
CA GLN A 80 0.58 -0.32 -9.01
C GLN A 80 -0.01 0.04 -7.66
N VAL A 81 0.00 1.32 -7.33
CA VAL A 81 -0.65 1.88 -6.13
C VAL A 81 -1.44 3.12 -6.48
N GLY A 82 -2.50 3.38 -5.73
CA GLY A 82 -3.26 4.63 -5.87
C GLY A 82 -2.44 5.85 -5.48
N VAL A 83 -2.79 7.02 -6.04
CA VAL A 83 -2.06 8.28 -5.80
C VAL A 83 -2.02 8.67 -4.31
N VAL A 84 -3.11 8.42 -3.57
CA VAL A 84 -3.19 8.73 -2.13
C VAL A 84 -2.20 7.86 -1.35
N SER A 85 -2.20 6.55 -1.60
CA SER A 85 -1.28 5.61 -0.97
C SER A 85 0.18 5.93 -1.30
N ALA A 86 0.46 6.32 -2.56
CA ALA A 86 1.80 6.73 -2.99
C ALA A 86 2.30 8.00 -2.29
N LYS A 87 1.40 8.97 -2.04
CA LYS A 87 1.74 10.22 -1.35
C LYS A 87 1.91 10.05 0.16
N SER A 88 1.05 9.27 0.80
CA SER A 88 1.09 9.01 2.24
C SER A 88 2.17 8.01 2.66
N GLY A 89 2.69 7.20 1.73
CA GLY A 89 3.59 6.09 2.03
C GLY A 89 2.89 4.83 2.56
N ALA A 90 1.56 4.82 2.63
CA ALA A 90 0.79 3.70 3.20
C ALA A 90 1.00 2.36 2.45
N TRP A 91 1.40 2.42 1.18
CA TRP A 91 1.71 1.24 0.36
C TRP A 91 2.89 0.42 0.90
N GLU A 92 3.83 1.05 1.63
CA GLU A 92 5.09 0.40 1.99
C GLU A 92 4.90 -0.77 2.96
N ALA A 93 4.08 -0.59 3.99
CA ALA A 93 3.77 -1.64 4.96
C ALA A 93 3.09 -2.84 4.27
N ASP A 94 2.13 -2.57 3.40
CA ASP A 94 1.43 -3.59 2.61
C ASP A 94 2.40 -4.31 1.65
N TYR A 95 3.29 -3.58 0.99
CA TYR A 95 4.32 -4.12 0.10
C TYR A 95 5.28 -5.04 0.86
N ARG A 96 5.82 -4.57 2.00
CA ARG A 96 6.70 -5.37 2.85
C ARG A 96 6.06 -6.68 3.28
N ALA A 97 4.83 -6.62 3.79
CA ALA A 97 4.13 -7.79 4.31
C ALA A 97 3.69 -8.75 3.19
N ARG A 98 2.91 -8.28 2.21
CA ARG A 98 2.26 -9.14 1.23
C ARG A 98 3.13 -9.52 0.04
N ILE A 99 3.98 -8.61 -0.41
CA ILE A 99 4.79 -8.86 -1.61
C ILE A 99 6.14 -9.47 -1.23
N ARG A 100 6.78 -8.90 -0.20
CA ARG A 100 8.14 -9.31 0.20
C ARG A 100 8.18 -10.33 1.32
N GLY A 101 7.05 -10.60 1.99
CA GLY A 101 7.01 -11.50 3.16
C GLY A 101 7.89 -11.03 4.33
N LEU A 102 8.19 -9.72 4.40
CA LEU A 102 9.02 -9.15 5.44
C LEU A 102 8.17 -8.85 6.68
N PRO A 103 8.75 -9.00 7.88
CA PRO A 103 8.06 -8.59 9.10
C PRO A 103 7.80 -7.08 9.07
N VAL A 104 6.58 -6.70 9.37
CA VAL A 104 6.17 -5.29 9.50
C VAL A 104 5.77 -5.04 10.93
N ARG A 105 6.38 -4.03 11.55
CA ARG A 105 6.00 -3.60 12.89
C ARG A 105 4.57 -3.04 12.87
N THR A 106 3.74 -3.53 13.76
CA THR A 106 2.33 -3.20 13.85
C THR A 106 2.03 -2.35 15.10
N ALA A 107 0.85 -1.72 15.14
CA ALA A 107 0.37 -1.06 16.34
C ALA A 107 0.21 -2.02 17.55
N VAL A 108 0.06 -3.32 17.28
CA VAL A 108 0.04 -4.37 18.31
C VAL A 108 1.44 -4.58 18.89
N ASP A 109 2.49 -4.56 18.06
CA ASP A 109 3.87 -4.66 18.53
C ASP A 109 4.24 -3.46 19.41
N ASP A 110 3.83 -2.25 19.00
CA ASP A 110 4.02 -1.02 19.79
C ASP A 110 3.26 -1.07 21.14
N LEU A 111 2.04 -1.62 21.12
CA LEU A 111 1.29 -1.86 22.35
C LEU A 111 2.04 -2.83 23.26
N HIS A 112 2.52 -3.96 22.73
CA HIS A 112 3.22 -4.99 23.50
C HIS A 112 4.48 -4.43 24.16
N ASP A 113 5.28 -3.68 23.41
CA ASP A 113 6.50 -3.05 23.95
C ASP A 113 6.16 -2.02 25.04
N GLY A 114 5.13 -1.21 24.81
CA GLY A 114 4.65 -0.26 25.82
C GLY A 114 4.17 -0.95 27.09
N ILE A 115 3.43 -2.07 26.97
CA ILE A 115 2.95 -2.84 28.13
C ILE A 115 4.12 -3.51 28.88
N ARG A 116 5.11 -4.07 28.17
CA ARG A 116 6.32 -4.63 28.80
C ARG A 116 7.09 -3.55 29.56
N ALA A 117 7.29 -2.38 28.96
CA ALA A 117 7.97 -1.26 29.60
C ALA A 117 7.24 -0.79 30.88
N VAL A 118 5.91 -0.67 30.85
CA VAL A 118 5.12 -0.32 32.03
C VAL A 118 5.20 -1.41 33.11
N ALA A 119 5.16 -2.69 32.72
CA ALA A 119 5.29 -3.80 33.65
C ALA A 119 6.63 -3.79 34.39
N VAL A 120 7.73 -3.50 33.70
CA VAL A 120 9.05 -3.36 34.28
C VAL A 120 9.14 -2.16 35.21
N ALA A 121 8.64 -0.99 34.77
CA ALA A 121 8.77 0.26 35.52
C ALA A 121 7.81 0.40 36.72
N ARG A 122 6.57 -0.15 36.61
CA ARG A 122 5.49 0.09 37.56
C ARG A 122 4.75 -1.16 38.01
N GLY A 123 5.16 -2.32 37.53
CA GLY A 123 4.56 -3.60 37.87
C GLY A 123 3.33 -4.00 37.06
N ARG A 124 2.93 -5.27 37.18
CA ARG A 124 1.85 -5.90 36.40
C ARG A 124 0.51 -5.18 36.50
N VAL A 125 0.15 -4.67 37.68
CA VAL A 125 -1.14 -3.98 37.88
C VAL A 125 -1.26 -2.74 36.99
N HIS A 126 -0.20 -1.93 36.93
CA HIS A 126 -0.18 -0.75 36.05
C HIS A 126 -0.20 -1.12 34.58
N ALA A 127 0.48 -2.21 34.21
CA ALA A 127 0.44 -2.75 32.85
C ALA A 127 -0.99 -3.16 32.44
N VAL A 128 -1.73 -3.84 33.32
CA VAL A 128 -3.14 -4.21 33.10
C VAL A 128 -4.03 -2.98 32.93
N LEU A 129 -3.88 -1.97 33.80
CA LEU A 129 -4.63 -0.72 33.68
C LEU A 129 -4.31 0.02 32.37
N THR A 130 -3.06 0.03 31.96
CA THR A 130 -2.62 0.64 30.70
C THR A 130 -3.20 -0.10 29.50
N LEU A 131 -3.17 -1.44 29.52
CA LEU A 131 -3.75 -2.27 28.47
C LEU A 131 -5.24 -1.99 28.32
N ARG A 132 -6.00 -1.94 29.42
CA ARG A 132 -7.46 -1.67 29.40
C ARG A 132 -7.82 -0.30 28.83
N ARG A 133 -6.97 0.72 29.03
CA ARG A 133 -7.18 2.04 28.40
C ARG A 133 -6.99 1.98 26.87
N ARG A 134 -6.09 1.13 26.38
CA ARG A 134 -5.78 0.96 24.96
C ARG A 134 -6.77 0.01 24.28
N LEU A 135 -7.25 -1.01 25.00
CA LEU A 135 -8.17 -2.03 24.54
C LEU A 135 -9.40 -2.09 25.49
N PRO A 136 -10.31 -1.12 25.42
CA PRO A 136 -11.44 -1.03 26.34
C PRO A 136 -12.44 -2.18 26.19
N GLY A 137 -12.42 -2.90 25.07
CA GLY A 137 -13.26 -4.08 24.83
C GLY A 137 -12.83 -5.34 25.60
N LEU A 138 -11.64 -5.34 26.24
CA LEU A 138 -11.23 -6.47 27.08
C LEU A 138 -11.86 -6.40 28.47
N THR A 139 -12.38 -7.52 28.93
CA THR A 139 -12.81 -7.66 30.33
C THR A 139 -11.59 -7.58 31.27
N PRO A 140 -11.78 -7.24 32.56
CA PRO A 140 -10.70 -7.22 33.53
C PRO A 140 -9.91 -8.53 33.59
N ALA A 141 -10.61 -9.67 33.56
CA ALA A 141 -9.99 -10.99 33.57
C ALA A 141 -9.17 -11.30 32.32
N GLU A 142 -9.65 -10.87 31.15
CA GLU A 142 -8.93 -10.99 29.89
C GLU A 142 -7.69 -10.10 29.86
N ALA A 143 -7.75 -8.89 30.39
CA ALA A 143 -6.60 -7.99 30.46
C ALA A 143 -5.50 -8.52 31.40
N VAL A 144 -5.87 -9.13 32.54
CA VAL A 144 -4.92 -9.79 33.44
C VAL A 144 -4.25 -10.97 32.73
N ARG A 145 -5.04 -11.82 32.06
CA ARG A 145 -4.50 -12.95 31.26
C ARG A 145 -3.60 -12.46 30.13
N TYR A 146 -4.01 -11.41 29.42
CA TYR A 146 -3.22 -10.83 28.33
C TYR A 146 -1.83 -10.41 28.80
N VAL A 147 -1.76 -9.59 29.88
CA VAL A 147 -0.50 -9.11 30.41
C VAL A 147 0.37 -10.26 30.94
N GLY A 148 -0.22 -11.23 31.64
CA GLY A 148 0.50 -12.42 32.09
C GLY A 148 1.13 -13.16 30.92
N ALA A 149 0.32 -13.58 29.95
CA ALA A 149 0.76 -14.32 28.77
C ALA A 149 1.75 -13.54 27.90
N LEU A 150 1.58 -12.21 27.77
CA LEU A 150 2.52 -11.35 27.06
C LEU A 150 3.92 -11.31 27.73
N LEU A 151 3.98 -11.28 29.05
CA LEU A 151 5.21 -11.26 29.81
C LEU A 151 5.89 -12.64 29.85
N ASP A 152 5.09 -13.69 29.84
CA ASP A 152 5.55 -15.08 29.83
C ASP A 152 5.92 -15.56 28.40
N GLY A 153 5.61 -14.77 27.36
CA GLY A 153 5.95 -15.06 25.97
C GLY A 153 4.98 -16.03 25.25
N ASP A 154 3.85 -16.37 25.87
CA ASP A 154 2.85 -17.32 25.34
C ASP A 154 1.46 -16.67 25.25
N LEU A 155 1.35 -15.64 24.40
CA LEU A 155 0.10 -14.89 24.21
C LEU A 155 -0.91 -15.70 23.38
N PRO A 156 -2.08 -16.06 23.94
CA PRO A 156 -3.10 -16.82 23.22
C PRO A 156 -3.59 -16.11 21.97
N GLY A 157 -3.68 -16.84 20.84
CA GLY A 157 -4.05 -16.29 19.54
C GLY A 157 -5.37 -15.51 19.54
N ARG A 158 -6.36 -15.91 20.38
CA ARG A 158 -7.62 -15.18 20.54
C ARG A 158 -7.41 -13.77 21.10
N LEU A 159 -6.54 -13.60 22.09
CA LEU A 159 -6.26 -12.29 22.69
C LEU A 159 -5.45 -11.43 21.74
N LEU A 160 -4.51 -12.02 21.02
CA LEU A 160 -3.77 -11.36 19.94
C LEU A 160 -4.72 -10.87 18.83
N ALA A 161 -5.65 -11.73 18.39
CA ALA A 161 -6.65 -11.37 17.39
C ALA A 161 -7.55 -10.20 17.83
N ALA A 162 -7.96 -10.17 19.11
CA ALA A 162 -8.73 -9.05 19.67
C ALA A 162 -7.94 -7.72 19.64
N ALA A 163 -6.65 -7.75 19.98
CA ALA A 163 -5.80 -6.57 19.88
C ALA A 163 -5.60 -6.12 18.43
N THR A 164 -5.39 -7.08 17.53
CA THR A 164 -5.25 -6.80 16.08
C THR A 164 -6.51 -6.17 15.52
N ALA A 165 -7.67 -6.73 15.81
CA ALA A 165 -8.96 -6.18 15.36
C ALA A 165 -9.23 -4.76 15.88
N ALA A 166 -8.75 -4.44 17.10
CA ALA A 166 -8.96 -3.12 17.71
C ALA A 166 -7.95 -2.05 17.23
N LEU A 167 -6.72 -2.44 16.87
CA LEU A 167 -5.62 -1.51 16.63
C LEU A 167 -5.15 -1.46 15.19
N VAL A 168 -5.33 -2.53 14.43
CA VAL A 168 -4.88 -2.61 13.04
C VAL A 168 -6.07 -2.37 12.13
N THR A 169 -6.08 -1.20 11.49
CA THR A 169 -7.06 -0.94 10.43
C THR A 169 -6.70 -1.80 9.22
N PRO A 170 -7.63 -2.61 8.69
CA PRO A 170 -7.40 -3.33 7.44
C PRO A 170 -6.97 -2.37 6.33
N VAL A 171 -6.03 -2.78 5.49
CA VAL A 171 -5.64 -1.99 4.33
C VAL A 171 -6.87 -1.86 3.43
N ASP A 172 -7.28 -0.62 3.17
CA ASP A 172 -8.34 -0.34 2.21
C ASP A 172 -7.95 -0.95 0.84
N PRO A 173 -8.81 -1.76 0.22
CA PRO A 173 -8.54 -2.36 -1.09
C PRO A 173 -8.10 -1.34 -2.16
N VAL A 174 -8.60 -0.10 -2.08
CA VAL A 174 -8.20 1.01 -2.97
C VAL A 174 -6.78 1.48 -2.70
N SER A 175 -6.31 1.36 -1.45
CA SER A 175 -4.96 1.75 -1.04
C SER A 175 -3.94 0.62 -1.14
N ALA A 176 -4.41 -0.61 -1.38
CA ALA A 176 -3.56 -1.79 -1.46
C ALA A 176 -2.66 -1.79 -2.71
N VAL A 177 -1.48 -2.37 -2.58
CA VAL A 177 -0.59 -2.62 -3.71
C VAL A 177 -1.20 -3.69 -4.62
N GLN A 178 -1.35 -3.39 -5.90
CA GLN A 178 -1.88 -4.32 -6.89
C GLN A 178 -0.74 -4.87 -7.75
N THR A 179 -0.57 -6.19 -7.77
CA THR A 179 0.41 -6.84 -8.66
C THR A 179 -0.14 -6.91 -10.08
N ILE A 180 0.65 -6.45 -11.03
CA ILE A 180 0.33 -6.49 -12.45
C ILE A 180 0.81 -7.82 -13.02
N ARG A 181 -0.15 -8.66 -13.42
CA ARG A 181 0.16 -9.93 -14.08
C ARG A 181 0.12 -9.77 -15.59
N PRO A 182 1.08 -10.32 -16.33
CA PRO A 182 0.98 -10.38 -17.79
C PRO A 182 -0.33 -11.10 -18.19
N GLY A 183 -1.19 -10.44 -18.96
CA GLY A 183 -2.46 -11.02 -19.45
C GLY A 183 -3.70 -10.85 -18.54
N GLY A 184 -3.60 -10.22 -17.37
CA GLY A 184 -4.71 -10.00 -16.45
C GLY A 184 -5.47 -8.70 -16.72
N GLY A 185 -6.46 -8.70 -17.64
CA GLY A 185 -7.23 -7.52 -18.07
C GLY A 185 -8.41 -7.08 -17.16
N GLY A 186 -8.80 -7.89 -16.17
CA GLY A 186 -10.15 -7.84 -15.59
C GLY A 186 -10.48 -6.71 -14.61
N ARG A 187 -9.55 -6.01 -14.00
CA ARG A 187 -9.83 -4.89 -13.05
C ARG A 187 -9.37 -3.52 -13.55
N ARG A 188 -8.68 -3.48 -14.67
CA ARG A 188 -8.18 -2.25 -15.29
C ARG A 188 -9.25 -1.48 -16.07
N GLU A 189 -10.28 -2.18 -16.54
CA GLU A 189 -11.43 -1.55 -17.20
C GLU A 189 -12.17 -0.59 -16.27
N GLU A 190 -12.24 -0.90 -14.98
CA GLU A 190 -12.92 -0.08 -13.97
C GLU A 190 -12.12 1.20 -13.67
N THR A 191 -10.80 1.10 -13.48
CA THR A 191 -9.92 2.27 -13.25
C THR A 191 -9.80 3.15 -14.51
N ALA A 192 -9.74 2.54 -15.70
CA ALA A 192 -9.71 3.27 -16.97
C ALA A 192 -11.06 3.96 -17.23
N ARG A 193 -12.19 3.32 -16.91
CA ARG A 193 -13.52 3.93 -16.98
C ARG A 193 -13.70 5.07 -15.98
N GLU A 194 -13.21 4.94 -14.76
CA GLU A 194 -13.23 6.02 -13.77
C GLU A 194 -12.40 7.23 -14.21
N ILE A 195 -11.22 7.01 -14.77
CA ILE A 195 -10.37 8.07 -15.31
C ILE A 195 -11.06 8.75 -16.51
N ALA A 196 -11.64 7.96 -17.43
CA ALA A 196 -12.35 8.48 -18.59
C ALA A 196 -13.65 9.23 -18.23
N VAL A 197 -14.38 8.76 -17.20
CA VAL A 197 -15.60 9.42 -16.69
C VAL A 197 -15.26 10.74 -16.00
N GLN A 198 -14.19 10.78 -15.19
CA GLN A 198 -13.74 12.03 -14.57
C GLN A 198 -13.27 13.07 -15.59
N GLN A 199 -12.69 12.65 -16.71
CA GLN A 199 -12.28 13.55 -17.78
C GLN A 199 -13.46 14.19 -18.53
N ARG A 200 -14.58 13.47 -18.67
CA ARG A 200 -15.80 13.99 -19.32
C ARG A 200 -16.62 14.95 -18.43
N ALA A 201 -16.45 14.90 -17.13
CA ALA A 201 -17.17 15.74 -16.17
C ALA A 201 -16.53 17.13 -15.98
N HIS A 202 -15.38 17.41 -16.58
CA HIS A 202 -14.63 18.66 -16.45
C HIS A 202 -14.44 19.39 -17.79
N VAL A 203 -15.19 19.02 -18.82
CA VAL A 203 -15.36 19.74 -20.09
C VAL A 203 -16.84 20.28 -20.17
#